data_c911171371d8c73977088d3e42b83a35
#
_entry.id   c911171371d8c73977088d3e42b83a35
#
_cell.length_a   1.000
_cell.length_b   1.000
_cell.length_c   1.000
_cell.angle_alpha   90.00
_cell.angle_beta   90.00
_cell.angle_gamma   90.00
#
_symmetry.space_group_name_H-M   'P 1'
#
loop_
_entity.id
_entity.type
_entity.pdbx_description
1 polymer ?
#
loop_
_entity_poly.entity_id
_entity_poly.type
_entity_poly.pdbx_seq_one_letter_code
_entity_poly.pdbx_strand_id
1 'polypeptide(L)'
;MINTTGEINALLNLIEDPDDEVYQTITKRFIGFGQVVIPVLNEFQELTDDPVQVAKINAIISQISISCIETAVIDWLNSEDQSVLEASLFIAAYLNPEYDRDRLFFEIEKIRKTIWLELNDYLTPLEEINILNKIIFGHYNYKGVELDYSTINHFDPSHLLANKLSNTFPLASVYLIIAEMLGVTLLPADVPKQNLLCYVEEGSSIISIEGSDILFYIDPLNGQVYTHRDVENYVKKMNLAHPPVTYTPSN
;
A
#
# COMPACT_ATOMS: atom_id res chain seq x y z
N MET A 1 -15.45 33.58 7.85
CA MET A 1 -14.02 33.19 7.82
C MET A 1 -13.41 33.77 9.09
N ILE A 2 -13.36 32.95 10.13
CA ILE A 2 -12.75 33.30 11.41
C ILE A 2 -11.25 33.31 11.19
N ASN A 3 -10.58 34.25 11.81
CA ASN A 3 -9.19 34.67 11.66
C ASN A 3 -8.18 33.51 11.86
N THR A 4 -8.22 32.51 10.98
CA THR A 4 -7.43 31.27 11.05
C THR A 4 -5.92 31.59 11.11
N THR A 5 -5.47 32.62 10.39
CA THR A 5 -4.07 33.05 10.40
C THR A 5 -3.62 33.59 11.76
N GLY A 6 -4.48 34.38 12.42
CA GLY A 6 -4.18 34.92 13.75
C GLY A 6 -4.14 33.82 14.82
N GLU A 7 -5.02 32.82 14.71
CA GLU A 7 -5.04 31.66 15.61
C GLU A 7 -3.80 30.80 15.41
N ILE A 8 -3.43 30.49 14.17
CA ILE A 8 -2.21 29.71 13.87
C ILE A 8 -0.97 30.40 14.45
N ASN A 9 -0.81 31.72 14.25
CA ASN A 9 0.32 32.45 14.79
C ASN A 9 0.35 32.43 16.33
N ALA A 10 -0.80 32.51 17.00
CA ALA A 10 -0.87 32.39 18.45
C ALA A 10 -0.45 31.00 18.94
N LEU A 11 -0.86 29.94 18.23
CA LEU A 11 -0.48 28.57 18.55
C LEU A 11 1.00 28.30 18.32
N LEU A 12 1.61 28.87 17.26
CA LEU A 12 3.04 28.77 16.98
C LEU A 12 3.89 29.32 18.13
N ASN A 13 3.49 30.46 18.70
CA ASN A 13 4.18 31.05 19.85
C ASN A 13 4.09 30.19 21.12
N LEU A 14 3.09 29.33 21.23
CA LEU A 14 2.92 28.43 22.38
C LEU A 14 3.69 27.09 22.24
N ILE A 15 4.31 26.82 21.08
CA ILE A 15 5.12 25.58 20.90
C ILE A 15 6.32 25.58 21.88
N GLU A 16 6.84 26.74 22.23
CA GLU A 16 7.95 26.92 23.19
C GLU A 16 7.55 26.70 24.63
N ASP A 17 6.26 26.68 24.95
CA ASP A 17 5.81 26.51 26.32
C ASP A 17 6.34 25.19 26.89
N PRO A 18 6.93 25.23 28.11
CA PRO A 18 7.46 24.05 28.78
C PRO A 18 6.36 23.12 29.35
N ASP A 19 5.11 23.57 29.37
CA ASP A 19 4.00 22.80 29.91
C ASP A 19 3.51 21.78 28.88
N ASP A 20 3.58 20.50 29.25
CA ASP A 20 3.13 19.39 28.39
C ASP A 20 1.61 19.43 28.11
N GLU A 21 0.77 19.97 29.03
CA GLU A 21 -0.68 20.10 28.78
C GLU A 21 -0.95 21.14 27.71
N VAL A 22 -0.19 22.25 27.71
CA VAL A 22 -0.26 23.27 26.67
C VAL A 22 0.15 22.66 25.34
N TYR A 23 1.31 21.96 25.30
CA TYR A 23 1.78 21.31 24.08
C TYR A 23 0.78 20.31 23.50
N GLN A 24 0.16 19.47 24.32
CA GLN A 24 -0.88 18.52 23.85
C GLN A 24 -2.12 19.26 23.34
N THR A 25 -2.50 20.35 23.94
CA THR A 25 -3.67 21.14 23.54
C THR A 25 -3.46 21.79 22.18
N ILE A 26 -2.28 22.43 21.97
CA ILE A 26 -1.96 23.06 20.69
C ILE A 26 -1.80 22.00 19.58
N THR A 27 -1.21 20.85 19.89
CA THR A 27 -1.06 19.75 18.94
C THR A 27 -2.41 19.26 18.45
N LYS A 28 -3.37 19.02 19.34
CA LYS A 28 -4.75 18.66 18.96
C LYS A 28 -5.39 19.73 18.07
N ARG A 29 -5.09 20.99 18.35
CA ARG A 29 -5.63 22.10 17.56
C ARG A 29 -5.04 22.14 16.16
N PHE A 30 -3.71 21.93 16.03
CA PHE A 30 -3.04 21.81 14.75
C PHE A 30 -3.55 20.61 13.93
N ILE A 31 -3.76 19.44 14.56
CA ILE A 31 -4.38 18.28 13.91
C ILE A 31 -5.77 18.65 13.34
N GLY A 32 -6.56 19.44 14.09
CA GLY A 32 -7.86 19.92 13.64
C GLY A 32 -7.83 20.83 12.40
N PHE A 33 -6.72 21.49 12.10
CA PHE A 33 -6.54 22.23 10.85
C PHE A 33 -6.19 21.31 9.67
N GLY A 34 -5.66 20.11 9.92
CA GLY A 34 -5.26 19.17 8.89
C GLY A 34 -4.03 19.62 8.12
N GLN A 35 -3.85 19.07 6.90
CA GLN A 35 -2.65 19.30 6.07
C GLN A 35 -2.40 20.76 5.68
N VAL A 36 -3.42 21.60 5.67
CA VAL A 36 -3.29 23.00 5.25
C VAL A 36 -2.36 23.84 6.12
N VAL A 37 -2.06 23.39 7.34
CA VAL A 37 -1.17 24.09 8.27
C VAL A 37 0.30 23.63 8.13
N ILE A 38 0.58 22.50 7.51
CA ILE A 38 1.94 21.95 7.36
C ILE A 38 2.92 22.93 6.70
N PRO A 39 2.58 23.63 5.60
CA PRO A 39 3.47 24.62 5.01
C PRO A 39 3.86 25.73 5.99
N VAL A 40 2.93 26.17 6.82
CA VAL A 40 3.18 27.23 7.83
C VAL A 40 4.08 26.72 8.96
N LEU A 41 3.91 25.45 9.37
CA LEU A 41 4.79 24.81 10.34
C LEU A 41 6.22 24.65 9.81
N ASN A 42 6.37 24.27 8.53
CA ASN A 42 7.66 24.17 7.87
C ASN A 42 8.35 25.52 7.76
N GLU A 43 7.64 26.57 7.35
CA GLU A 43 8.19 27.93 7.31
C GLU A 43 8.63 28.40 8.70
N PHE A 44 7.83 28.12 9.73
CA PHE A 44 8.20 28.47 11.11
C PHE A 44 9.41 27.66 11.60
N GLN A 45 9.53 26.40 11.20
CA GLN A 45 10.69 25.56 11.51
C GLN A 45 11.98 26.10 10.91
N GLU A 46 11.92 26.62 9.67
CA GLU A 46 13.09 27.23 8.99
C GLU A 46 13.60 28.50 9.69
N LEU A 47 12.75 29.14 10.47
CA LEU A 47 13.06 30.39 11.17
C LEU A 47 13.63 30.16 12.60
N THR A 48 13.64 28.92 13.09
CA THR A 48 14.14 28.61 14.43
C THR A 48 15.44 27.80 14.41
N ASP A 49 16.38 28.18 15.26
CA ASP A 49 17.65 27.46 15.45
C ASP A 49 17.60 26.52 16.67
N ASP A 50 16.50 26.49 17.43
CA ASP A 50 16.36 25.62 18.61
C ASP A 50 16.01 24.17 18.20
N PRO A 51 16.93 23.20 18.45
CA PRO A 51 16.68 21.79 18.11
C PRO A 51 15.48 21.18 18.82
N VAL A 52 15.12 21.65 20.01
CA VAL A 52 13.97 21.16 20.77
C VAL A 52 12.68 21.62 20.13
N GLN A 53 12.63 22.87 19.70
CA GLN A 53 11.49 23.43 18.99
C GLN A 53 11.32 22.74 17.63
N VAL A 54 12.39 22.54 16.86
CA VAL A 54 12.39 21.78 15.61
C VAL A 54 11.81 20.36 15.82
N ALA A 55 12.23 19.66 16.86
CA ALA A 55 11.73 18.32 17.17
C ALA A 55 10.23 18.34 17.52
N LYS A 56 9.75 19.32 18.30
CA LYS A 56 8.34 19.50 18.62
C LYS A 56 7.49 19.77 17.36
N ILE A 57 7.96 20.63 16.46
CA ILE A 57 7.29 20.95 15.19
C ILE A 57 7.19 19.69 14.31
N ASN A 58 8.29 18.95 14.15
CA ASN A 58 8.31 17.70 13.38
C ASN A 58 7.33 16.66 13.95
N ALA A 59 7.23 16.56 15.28
CA ALA A 59 6.27 15.67 15.93
C ALA A 59 4.81 16.09 15.62
N ILE A 60 4.51 17.40 15.64
CA ILE A 60 3.20 17.93 15.28
C ILE A 60 2.87 17.60 13.81
N ILE A 61 3.78 17.87 12.88
CA ILE A 61 3.63 17.58 11.45
C ILE A 61 3.35 16.08 11.24
N SER A 62 4.14 15.20 11.90
CA SER A 62 3.93 13.76 11.83
C SER A 62 2.56 13.34 12.32
N GLN A 63 2.07 13.91 13.44
CA GLN A 63 0.74 13.59 13.97
C GLN A 63 -0.39 14.09 13.06
N ILE A 64 -0.23 15.26 12.44
CA ILE A 64 -1.19 15.76 11.44
C ILE A 64 -1.25 14.79 10.25
N SER A 65 -0.08 14.38 9.73
CA SER A 65 0.01 13.47 8.58
C SER A 65 -0.63 12.12 8.89
N ILE A 66 -0.34 11.53 10.04
CA ILE A 66 -0.94 10.26 10.50
C ILE A 66 -2.46 10.40 10.61
N SER A 67 -2.96 11.45 11.27
CA SER A 67 -4.41 11.66 11.42
C SER A 67 -5.13 11.84 10.09
N CYS A 68 -4.49 12.49 9.11
CA CYS A 68 -5.04 12.61 7.76
C CYS A 68 -5.07 11.27 7.03
N ILE A 69 -4.02 10.43 7.17
CA ILE A 69 -3.99 9.09 6.60
C ILE A 69 -5.07 8.21 7.25
N GLU A 70 -5.20 8.24 8.58
CA GLU A 70 -6.25 7.50 9.30
C GLU A 70 -7.65 7.85 8.79
N THR A 71 -7.93 9.15 8.62
CA THR A 71 -9.21 9.61 8.07
C THR A 71 -9.42 9.09 6.65
N ALA A 72 -8.41 9.22 5.78
CA ALA A 72 -8.50 8.77 4.40
C ALA A 72 -8.67 7.23 4.30
N VAL A 73 -8.02 6.46 5.18
CA VAL A 73 -8.21 5.00 5.26
C VAL A 73 -9.63 4.64 5.69
N ILE A 74 -10.18 5.35 6.69
CA ILE A 74 -11.58 5.14 7.13
C ILE A 74 -12.55 5.45 6.00
N ASP A 75 -12.35 6.56 5.28
CA ASP A 75 -13.19 6.94 4.13
C ASP A 75 -13.09 5.90 3.01
N TRP A 76 -11.89 5.41 2.72
CA TRP A 76 -11.65 4.35 1.73
C TRP A 76 -12.32 3.02 2.14
N LEU A 77 -12.24 2.62 3.42
CA LEU A 77 -12.91 1.41 3.92
C LEU A 77 -14.44 1.48 3.81
N ASN A 78 -15.02 2.70 3.86
CA ASN A 78 -16.45 2.92 3.73
C ASN A 78 -16.89 3.24 2.30
N SER A 79 -15.96 3.34 1.34
CA SER A 79 -16.27 3.58 -0.07
C SER A 79 -16.69 2.29 -0.79
N GLU A 80 -17.44 2.44 -1.88
CA GLU A 80 -17.79 1.31 -2.77
C GLU A 80 -16.59 0.88 -3.63
N ASP A 81 -15.64 1.78 -3.87
CA ASP A 81 -14.43 1.56 -4.67
C ASP A 81 -13.21 1.50 -3.73
N GLN A 82 -12.82 0.29 -3.37
CA GLN A 82 -11.67 0.01 -2.50
C GLN A 82 -10.44 -0.34 -3.34
N SER A 83 -9.98 0.59 -4.17
CA SER A 83 -8.82 0.41 -5.04
C SER A 83 -7.54 0.02 -4.26
N VAL A 84 -6.86 -1.02 -4.73
CA VAL A 84 -5.57 -1.48 -4.17
C VAL A 84 -4.48 -0.42 -4.35
N LEU A 85 -4.57 0.39 -5.41
CA LEU A 85 -3.66 1.50 -5.63
C LEU A 85 -3.75 2.54 -4.50
N GLU A 86 -4.97 2.94 -4.12
CA GLU A 86 -5.15 3.89 -3.01
C GLU A 86 -4.65 3.33 -1.68
N ALA A 87 -4.96 2.07 -1.36
CA ALA A 87 -4.42 1.40 -0.18
C ALA A 87 -2.88 1.43 -0.16
N SER A 88 -2.25 1.18 -1.30
CA SER A 88 -0.78 1.22 -1.45
C SER A 88 -0.22 2.64 -1.25
N LEU A 89 -0.94 3.67 -1.71
CA LEU A 89 -0.58 5.08 -1.48
C LEU A 89 -0.64 5.46 0.00
N PHE A 90 -1.63 4.97 0.75
CA PHE A 90 -1.71 5.20 2.21
C PHE A 90 -0.53 4.55 2.94
N ILE A 91 -0.16 3.33 2.56
CA ILE A 91 1.01 2.64 3.13
C ILE A 91 2.30 3.42 2.82
N ALA A 92 2.48 3.87 1.57
CA ALA A 92 3.63 4.66 1.18
C ALA A 92 3.70 5.98 1.97
N ALA A 93 2.57 6.70 2.09
CA ALA A 93 2.49 7.94 2.85
C ALA A 93 2.82 7.77 4.34
N TYR A 94 2.40 6.64 4.93
CA TYR A 94 2.67 6.33 6.33
C TYR A 94 4.14 5.98 6.58
N LEU A 95 4.73 5.16 5.70
CA LEU A 95 6.11 4.68 5.85
C LEU A 95 7.16 5.70 5.38
N ASN A 96 6.80 6.54 4.41
CA ASN A 96 7.67 7.54 3.81
C ASN A 96 6.88 8.83 3.56
N PRO A 97 6.78 9.74 4.55
CA PRO A 97 6.04 10.99 4.41
C PRO A 97 6.50 11.90 3.25
N GLU A 98 7.74 11.73 2.78
CA GLU A 98 8.33 12.49 1.67
C GLU A 98 8.19 11.78 0.31
N TYR A 99 7.41 10.68 0.23
CA TYR A 99 7.23 9.98 -1.04
C TYR A 99 6.55 10.85 -2.08
N ASP A 100 6.99 10.70 -3.31
CA ASP A 100 6.39 11.39 -4.45
C ASP A 100 5.23 10.55 -5.02
N ARG A 101 4.00 10.98 -4.73
CA ARG A 101 2.77 10.32 -5.19
C ARG A 101 2.69 10.25 -6.71
N ASP A 102 3.03 11.33 -7.40
CA ASP A 102 2.91 11.41 -8.85
C ASP A 102 3.93 10.49 -9.53
N ARG A 103 5.13 10.41 -8.94
CA ARG A 103 6.16 9.47 -9.40
C ARG A 103 5.74 8.02 -9.21
N LEU A 104 5.15 7.68 -8.07
CA LEU A 104 4.64 6.33 -7.82
C LEU A 104 3.58 5.96 -8.87
N PHE A 105 2.60 6.82 -9.07
CA PHE A 105 1.56 6.63 -10.07
C PHE A 105 2.16 6.50 -11.49
N PHE A 106 3.11 7.35 -11.84
CA PHE A 106 3.79 7.30 -13.15
C PHE A 106 4.50 5.96 -13.39
N GLU A 107 5.22 5.43 -12.39
CA GLU A 107 5.91 4.13 -12.53
C GLU A 107 4.92 2.97 -12.67
N ILE A 108 3.82 2.97 -11.93
CA ILE A 108 2.73 1.98 -12.07
C ILE A 108 2.13 2.05 -13.48
N GLU A 109 1.77 3.24 -13.97
CA GLU A 109 1.23 3.44 -15.30
C GLU A 109 2.18 2.98 -16.41
N LYS A 110 3.47 3.17 -16.22
CA LYS A 110 4.50 2.71 -17.15
C LYS A 110 4.57 1.18 -17.23
N ILE A 111 4.49 0.49 -16.07
CA ILE A 111 4.42 -0.97 -16.02
C ILE A 111 3.14 -1.44 -16.71
N ARG A 112 1.98 -0.87 -16.35
CA ARG A 112 0.68 -1.19 -16.94
C ARG A 112 0.70 -1.08 -18.47
N LYS A 113 1.21 0.04 -18.99
CA LYS A 113 1.30 0.26 -20.46
C LYS A 113 2.18 -0.76 -21.14
N THR A 114 3.31 -1.13 -20.52
CA THR A 114 4.23 -2.14 -21.07
C THR A 114 3.57 -3.50 -21.15
N ILE A 115 2.80 -3.89 -20.12
CA ILE A 115 2.06 -5.15 -20.09
C ILE A 115 0.92 -5.12 -21.10
N TRP A 116 0.13 -4.04 -21.14
CA TRP A 116 -1.00 -3.88 -22.06
C TRP A 116 -0.61 -4.07 -23.54
N LEU A 117 0.59 -3.65 -23.93
CA LEU A 117 1.09 -3.81 -25.31
C LEU A 117 1.35 -5.28 -25.71
N GLU A 118 1.53 -6.18 -24.75
CA GLU A 118 1.74 -7.61 -25.00
C GLU A 118 0.48 -8.44 -24.79
N LEU A 119 -0.57 -7.91 -24.13
CA LEU A 119 -1.84 -8.60 -23.92
C LEU A 119 -2.72 -8.57 -25.17
N ASN A 120 -3.51 -9.62 -25.36
CA ASN A 120 -4.54 -9.72 -26.39
C ASN A 120 -5.60 -10.76 -26.01
N ASP A 121 -6.77 -10.72 -26.64
CA ASP A 121 -7.96 -11.53 -26.33
C ASP A 121 -7.81 -13.05 -26.61
N TYR A 122 -6.69 -13.50 -27.15
CA TYR A 122 -6.46 -14.91 -27.46
C TYR A 122 -5.56 -15.61 -26.44
N LEU A 123 -5.07 -14.88 -25.44
CA LEU A 123 -4.21 -15.41 -24.39
C LEU A 123 -5.02 -16.24 -23.41
N THR A 124 -4.43 -17.33 -22.97
CA THR A 124 -4.93 -18.07 -21.82
C THR A 124 -4.53 -17.34 -20.51
N PRO A 125 -5.26 -17.55 -19.40
CA PRO A 125 -4.93 -16.99 -18.10
C PRO A 125 -3.46 -17.19 -17.69
N LEU A 126 -2.89 -18.35 -17.99
CA LEU A 126 -1.50 -18.64 -17.69
C LEU A 126 -0.53 -17.83 -18.57
N GLU A 127 -0.86 -17.61 -19.84
CA GLU A 127 -0.06 -16.77 -20.74
C GLU A 127 -0.08 -15.31 -20.32
N GLU A 128 -1.22 -14.79 -19.87
CA GLU A 128 -1.33 -13.44 -19.31
C GLU A 128 -0.39 -13.26 -18.11
N ILE A 129 -0.42 -14.19 -17.14
CA ILE A 129 0.47 -14.14 -15.98
C ILE A 129 1.93 -14.29 -16.37
N ASN A 130 2.26 -15.10 -17.37
CA ASN A 130 3.63 -15.21 -17.88
C ASN A 130 4.12 -13.88 -18.49
N ILE A 131 3.23 -13.11 -19.13
CA ILE A 131 3.55 -11.76 -19.62
C ILE A 131 3.79 -10.81 -18.43
N LEU A 132 2.93 -10.80 -17.41
CA LEU A 132 3.15 -10.01 -16.20
C LEU A 132 4.50 -10.34 -15.57
N ASN A 133 4.79 -11.62 -15.36
CA ASN A 133 6.05 -12.12 -14.79
C ASN A 133 7.26 -11.68 -15.60
N LYS A 134 7.21 -11.86 -16.92
CA LYS A 134 8.27 -11.45 -17.85
C LYS A 134 8.58 -9.96 -17.75
N ILE A 135 7.54 -9.15 -17.61
CA ILE A 135 7.69 -7.70 -17.55
C ILE A 135 8.15 -7.26 -16.16
N ILE A 136 7.50 -7.72 -15.10
CA ILE A 136 7.82 -7.33 -13.72
C ILE A 136 9.26 -7.78 -13.37
N PHE A 137 9.57 -9.05 -13.51
CA PHE A 137 10.87 -9.60 -13.10
C PHE A 137 11.94 -9.50 -14.18
N GLY A 138 11.58 -9.66 -15.46
CA GLY A 138 12.53 -9.62 -16.56
C GLY A 138 12.86 -8.21 -17.03
N HIS A 139 11.85 -7.44 -17.45
CA HIS A 139 12.07 -6.11 -18.04
C HIS A 139 12.39 -5.05 -16.98
N TYR A 140 11.58 -4.97 -15.91
CA TYR A 140 11.78 -4.00 -14.83
C TYR A 140 12.76 -4.47 -13.76
N ASN A 141 13.15 -5.75 -13.76
CA ASN A 141 14.10 -6.36 -12.83
C ASN A 141 13.71 -6.21 -11.35
N TYR A 142 12.41 -6.25 -11.04
CA TYR A 142 11.99 -6.35 -9.65
C TYR A 142 12.46 -7.65 -9.02
N LYS A 143 12.82 -7.59 -7.74
CA LYS A 143 13.35 -8.73 -6.98
C LYS A 143 12.63 -8.87 -5.66
N GLY A 144 12.17 -10.07 -5.37
CA GLY A 144 11.65 -10.43 -4.08
C GLY A 144 12.76 -10.77 -3.07
N VAL A 145 12.58 -10.35 -1.84
CA VAL A 145 13.37 -10.77 -0.69
C VAL A 145 12.47 -11.45 0.34
N GLU A 146 13.03 -12.34 1.12
CA GLU A 146 12.29 -12.99 2.20
C GLU A 146 11.73 -11.96 3.18
N LEU A 147 10.63 -12.32 3.82
CA LEU A 147 9.94 -11.46 4.77
C LEU A 147 10.80 -11.26 6.02
N ASP A 148 11.26 -10.05 6.23
CA ASP A 148 12.00 -9.61 7.40
C ASP A 148 11.36 -8.33 7.97
N TYR A 149 10.78 -8.45 9.16
CA TYR A 149 10.11 -7.33 9.84
C TYR A 149 11.09 -6.29 10.41
N SER A 150 12.39 -6.56 10.42
CA SER A 150 13.40 -5.59 10.84
C SER A 150 13.68 -4.53 9.77
N THR A 151 13.35 -4.81 8.50
CA THR A 151 13.62 -3.92 7.37
C THR A 151 12.31 -3.30 6.86
N ILE A 152 11.88 -2.23 7.53
CA ILE A 152 10.60 -1.54 7.25
C ILE A 152 10.47 -1.07 5.80
N ASN A 153 11.56 -0.64 5.17
CA ASN A 153 11.57 -0.16 3.79
C ASN A 153 11.13 -1.22 2.77
N HIS A 154 11.25 -2.52 3.10
CA HIS A 154 10.77 -3.59 2.23
C HIS A 154 9.24 -3.74 2.24
N PHE A 155 8.52 -3.00 3.08
CA PHE A 155 7.06 -2.92 3.10
C PHE A 155 6.52 -1.68 2.36
N ASP A 156 7.39 -0.75 1.98
CA ASP A 156 7.02 0.49 1.33
C ASP A 156 6.90 0.31 -0.19
N PRO A 157 5.70 0.51 -0.80
CA PRO A 157 5.52 0.47 -2.24
C PRO A 157 6.37 1.50 -3.00
N SER A 158 6.62 2.67 -2.41
CA SER A 158 7.47 3.70 -3.02
C SER A 158 8.94 3.25 -3.10
N HIS A 159 9.42 2.57 -2.06
CA HIS A 159 10.75 1.96 -2.04
C HIS A 159 10.91 0.86 -3.09
N LEU A 160 9.89 -0.03 -3.23
CA LEU A 160 9.88 -1.05 -4.28
C LEU A 160 10.06 -0.43 -5.67
N LEU A 161 9.26 0.58 -6.01
CA LEU A 161 9.30 1.21 -7.34
C LEU A 161 10.63 1.92 -7.60
N ALA A 162 11.23 2.54 -6.57
CA ALA A 162 12.51 3.23 -6.67
C ALA A 162 13.71 2.27 -6.74
N ASN A 163 13.75 1.25 -5.86
CA ASN A 163 14.91 0.39 -5.65
C ASN A 163 14.75 -1.01 -6.27
N LYS A 164 13.55 -1.36 -6.73
CA LYS A 164 13.23 -2.65 -7.38
C LYS A 164 13.48 -3.88 -6.51
N LEU A 165 13.46 -3.68 -5.20
CA LEU A 165 13.69 -4.70 -4.19
C LEU A 165 12.65 -4.56 -3.08
N SER A 166 11.93 -5.64 -2.77
CA SER A 166 10.91 -5.63 -1.71
C SER A 166 10.56 -7.03 -1.27
N ASN A 167 9.83 -7.13 -0.16
CA ASN A 167 9.19 -8.37 0.25
C ASN A 167 7.90 -8.64 -0.57
N THR A 168 7.18 -9.67 -0.19
CA THR A 168 5.99 -10.14 -0.92
C THR A 168 4.84 -9.13 -0.95
N PHE A 169 4.66 -8.25 0.07
CA PHE A 169 3.49 -7.38 0.15
C PHE A 169 3.45 -6.30 -0.93
N PRO A 170 4.47 -5.43 -1.09
CA PRO A 170 4.47 -4.46 -2.19
C PRO A 170 4.50 -5.11 -3.57
N LEU A 171 5.15 -6.27 -3.73
CA LEU A 171 5.12 -7.02 -4.99
C LEU A 171 3.71 -7.51 -5.30
N ALA A 172 3.00 -8.10 -4.31
CA ALA A 172 1.60 -8.48 -4.47
C ALA A 172 0.72 -7.28 -4.84
N SER A 173 0.94 -6.12 -4.20
CA SER A 173 0.20 -4.89 -4.52
C SER A 173 0.41 -4.48 -5.97
N VAL A 174 1.64 -4.54 -6.50
CA VAL A 174 1.91 -4.25 -7.93
C VAL A 174 1.13 -5.19 -8.84
N TYR A 175 1.10 -6.50 -8.55
CA TYR A 175 0.29 -7.45 -9.32
C TYR A 175 -1.19 -7.10 -9.29
N LEU A 176 -1.74 -6.86 -8.09
CA LEU A 176 -3.16 -6.57 -7.92
C LEU A 176 -3.57 -5.26 -8.60
N ILE A 177 -2.77 -4.21 -8.45
CA ILE A 177 -3.02 -2.91 -9.10
C ILE A 177 -3.01 -3.06 -10.62
N ILE A 178 -2.01 -3.74 -11.16
CA ILE A 178 -1.90 -3.95 -12.62
C ILE A 178 -3.06 -4.82 -13.12
N ALA A 179 -3.42 -5.87 -12.40
CA ALA A 179 -4.53 -6.75 -12.72
C ALA A 179 -5.86 -5.96 -12.73
N GLU A 180 -6.14 -5.18 -11.68
CA GLU A 180 -7.31 -4.30 -11.58
C GLU A 180 -7.39 -3.34 -12.79
N MET A 181 -6.28 -2.67 -13.12
CA MET A 181 -6.21 -1.71 -14.23
C MET A 181 -6.34 -2.36 -15.63
N LEU A 182 -6.09 -3.65 -15.76
CA LEU A 182 -6.12 -4.39 -17.03
C LEU A 182 -7.33 -5.35 -17.14
N GLY A 183 -8.18 -5.42 -16.11
CA GLY A 183 -9.35 -6.30 -16.07
C GLY A 183 -9.00 -7.78 -15.84
N VAL A 184 -7.82 -8.08 -15.32
CA VAL A 184 -7.40 -9.44 -14.97
C VAL A 184 -7.86 -9.75 -13.54
N THR A 185 -8.56 -10.86 -13.34
CA THR A 185 -9.13 -11.20 -12.02
C THR A 185 -8.10 -11.91 -11.13
N LEU A 186 -7.27 -11.12 -10.47
CA LEU A 186 -6.34 -11.59 -9.43
C LEU A 186 -6.83 -11.17 -8.05
N LEU A 187 -6.77 -12.08 -7.10
CA LEU A 187 -7.17 -11.85 -5.71
C LEU A 187 -6.11 -12.41 -4.74
N PRO A 188 -6.00 -11.86 -3.52
CA PRO A 188 -5.23 -12.50 -2.47
C PRO A 188 -5.82 -13.87 -2.11
N ALA A 189 -4.97 -14.89 -1.95
CA ALA A 189 -5.39 -16.22 -1.56
C ALA A 189 -5.14 -16.44 -0.07
N ASP A 190 -6.14 -16.99 0.64
CA ASP A 190 -6.00 -17.38 2.05
C ASP A 190 -5.30 -18.74 2.15
N VAL A 191 -3.97 -18.73 2.07
CA VAL A 191 -3.13 -19.91 2.23
C VAL A 191 -2.24 -19.72 3.47
N PRO A 192 -2.37 -20.57 4.51
CA PRO A 192 -1.64 -20.39 5.76
C PRO A 192 -0.14 -20.27 5.56
N LYS A 193 0.44 -19.21 6.13
CA LYS A 193 1.87 -18.90 6.08
C LYS A 193 2.44 -18.66 4.67
N GLN A 194 1.57 -18.48 3.70
CA GLN A 194 1.95 -18.12 2.32
C GLN A 194 1.17 -16.88 1.89
N ASN A 195 1.85 -15.97 1.22
CA ASN A 195 1.24 -14.77 0.67
C ASN A 195 1.09 -14.97 -0.84
N LEU A 196 0.14 -15.83 -1.23
CA LEU A 196 -0.13 -16.14 -2.62
C LEU A 196 -1.24 -15.23 -3.17
N LEU A 197 -1.24 -15.04 -4.47
CA LEU A 197 -2.38 -14.54 -5.23
C LEU A 197 -3.06 -15.73 -5.92
N CYS A 198 -4.34 -15.61 -6.22
CA CYS A 198 -5.05 -16.58 -7.05
C CYS A 198 -5.63 -15.92 -8.28
N TYR A 199 -5.55 -16.61 -9.42
CA TYR A 199 -6.25 -16.24 -10.64
C TYR A 199 -7.63 -16.89 -10.62
N VAL A 200 -8.68 -16.08 -10.77
CA VAL A 200 -10.07 -16.52 -10.68
C VAL A 200 -10.69 -16.52 -12.07
N GLU A 201 -11.54 -17.51 -12.36
CA GLU A 201 -12.23 -17.62 -13.64
C GLU A 201 -13.11 -16.41 -13.89
N GLU A 202 -13.10 -15.90 -15.13
CA GLU A 202 -13.88 -14.75 -15.53
C GLU A 202 -15.39 -15.03 -15.36
N GLY A 203 -16.09 -14.09 -14.74
CA GLY A 203 -17.52 -14.20 -14.46
C GLY A 203 -17.89 -14.86 -13.13
N SER A 204 -16.90 -15.35 -12.36
CA SER A 204 -17.13 -15.81 -10.98
C SER A 204 -17.56 -14.65 -10.08
N SER A 205 -18.48 -14.92 -9.15
CA SER A 205 -18.93 -13.90 -8.19
C SER A 205 -17.84 -13.66 -7.13
N ILE A 206 -17.33 -12.45 -7.06
CA ILE A 206 -16.35 -12.06 -6.03
C ILE A 206 -16.87 -12.26 -4.61
N ILE A 207 -18.19 -12.26 -4.41
CA ILE A 207 -18.84 -12.42 -3.09
C ILE A 207 -18.85 -13.89 -2.63
N SER A 208 -18.74 -14.86 -3.54
CA SER A 208 -18.81 -16.30 -3.24
C SER A 208 -17.86 -17.11 -4.11
N ILE A 209 -16.55 -16.82 -4.01
CA ILE A 209 -15.55 -17.59 -4.74
C ILE A 209 -15.38 -18.96 -4.04
N GLU A 210 -15.68 -19.99 -4.77
CA GLU A 210 -15.40 -21.35 -4.35
C GLU A 210 -14.00 -21.77 -4.86
N GLY A 211 -13.42 -22.78 -4.23
CA GLY A 211 -12.11 -23.29 -4.68
C GLY A 211 -12.11 -23.78 -6.13
N SER A 212 -13.28 -24.14 -6.68
CA SER A 212 -13.46 -24.53 -8.08
C SER A 212 -13.27 -23.37 -9.07
N ASP A 213 -13.44 -22.13 -8.62
CA ASP A 213 -13.35 -20.94 -9.46
C ASP A 213 -11.90 -20.44 -9.61
N ILE A 214 -11.00 -20.93 -8.76
CA ILE A 214 -9.58 -20.59 -8.82
C ILE A 214 -8.89 -21.48 -9.84
N LEU A 215 -8.27 -20.89 -10.85
CA LEU A 215 -7.56 -21.62 -11.88
C LEU A 215 -6.17 -22.06 -11.44
N PHE A 216 -5.44 -21.17 -10.75
CA PHE A 216 -4.11 -21.43 -10.20
C PHE A 216 -3.71 -20.34 -9.20
N TYR A 217 -2.57 -20.55 -8.54
CA TYR A 217 -2.00 -19.61 -7.57
C TYR A 217 -0.66 -19.07 -8.07
N ILE A 218 -0.28 -17.89 -7.60
CA ILE A 218 0.92 -17.16 -7.99
C ILE A 218 1.64 -16.70 -6.73
N ASP A 219 2.94 -16.97 -6.65
CA ASP A 219 3.81 -16.35 -5.64
C ASP A 219 4.28 -14.98 -6.15
N PRO A 220 3.82 -13.87 -5.59
CA PRO A 220 4.22 -12.55 -6.05
C PRO A 220 5.69 -12.23 -5.77
N LEU A 221 6.38 -13.04 -4.95
CA LEU A 221 7.81 -12.85 -4.65
C LEU A 221 8.71 -13.13 -5.85
N ASN A 222 8.32 -14.08 -6.70
CA ASN A 222 9.13 -14.57 -7.81
C ASN A 222 8.35 -14.92 -9.09
N GLY A 223 7.01 -14.77 -9.06
CA GLY A 223 6.12 -15.09 -10.17
C GLY A 223 5.87 -16.59 -10.38
N GLN A 224 6.26 -17.45 -9.45
CA GLN A 224 6.04 -18.89 -9.59
C GLN A 224 4.55 -19.23 -9.53
N VAL A 225 4.10 -20.06 -10.46
CA VAL A 225 2.71 -20.52 -10.53
C VAL A 225 2.59 -21.90 -9.89
N TYR A 226 1.53 -22.08 -9.08
CA TYR A 226 1.19 -23.32 -8.39
C TYR A 226 -0.21 -23.77 -8.78
N THR A 227 -0.38 -25.08 -8.95
CA THR A 227 -1.69 -25.71 -9.16
C THR A 227 -2.43 -25.89 -7.82
N HIS A 228 -3.73 -26.18 -7.87
CA HIS A 228 -4.50 -26.58 -6.68
C HIS A 228 -3.83 -27.73 -5.94
N ARG A 229 -3.34 -28.72 -6.66
CA ARG A 229 -2.67 -29.88 -6.08
C ARG A 229 -1.41 -29.53 -5.30
N ASP A 230 -0.66 -28.53 -5.78
CA ASP A 230 0.55 -28.06 -5.10
C ASP A 230 0.18 -27.40 -3.76
N VAL A 231 -0.84 -26.54 -3.77
CA VAL A 231 -1.33 -25.85 -2.57
C VAL A 231 -1.97 -26.84 -1.59
N GLU A 232 -2.80 -27.78 -2.04
CA GLU A 232 -3.34 -28.83 -1.18
C GLU A 232 -2.26 -29.68 -0.53
N ASN A 233 -1.24 -30.08 -1.29
CA ASN A 233 -0.12 -30.86 -0.76
C ASN A 233 0.68 -30.07 0.27
N TYR A 234 0.85 -28.77 0.08
CA TYR A 234 1.46 -27.88 1.06
C TYR A 234 0.64 -27.85 2.36
N VAL A 235 -0.65 -27.58 2.28
CA VAL A 235 -1.56 -27.51 3.44
C VAL A 235 -1.62 -28.85 4.20
N LYS A 236 -1.70 -29.98 3.48
CA LYS A 236 -1.65 -31.32 4.08
C LYS A 236 -0.35 -31.57 4.86
N LYS A 237 0.80 -31.15 4.32
CA LYS A 237 2.10 -31.27 4.99
C LYS A 237 2.19 -30.43 6.27
N MET A 238 1.44 -29.33 6.35
CA MET A 238 1.40 -28.47 7.53
C MET A 238 0.48 -29.00 8.63
N ASN A 239 -0.18 -30.17 8.46
CA ASN A 239 -1.15 -30.76 9.39
C ASN A 239 -2.30 -29.81 9.80
N LEU A 240 -2.72 -28.94 8.90
CA LEU A 240 -3.84 -28.04 9.13
C LEU A 240 -5.17 -28.78 8.87
N ALA A 241 -6.15 -28.59 9.75
CA ALA A 241 -7.38 -29.39 9.78
C ALA A 241 -8.30 -29.15 8.57
N HIS A 242 -8.17 -28.04 7.87
CA HIS A 242 -8.93 -27.72 6.63
C HIS A 242 -8.01 -27.02 5.62
N PRO A 243 -8.04 -27.40 4.33
CA PRO A 243 -7.39 -26.63 3.31
C PRO A 243 -8.12 -25.28 3.20
N PRO A 244 -7.43 -24.15 3.33
CA PRO A 244 -8.03 -22.87 2.98
C PRO A 244 -8.05 -22.80 1.46
N VAL A 245 -9.22 -22.94 0.89
CA VAL A 245 -9.41 -22.97 -0.57
C VAL A 245 -10.21 -21.78 -1.03
N THR A 246 -10.75 -21.00 -0.09
CA THR A 246 -11.63 -19.87 -0.41
C THR A 246 -11.08 -18.56 0.10
N TYR A 247 -10.98 -17.62 -0.80
CA TYR A 247 -10.91 -16.21 -0.44
C TYR A 247 -12.31 -15.79 0.03
N THR A 248 -12.44 -15.39 1.28
CA THR A 248 -13.61 -14.65 1.75
C THR A 248 -13.21 -13.19 1.84
N PRO A 249 -13.81 -12.28 1.04
CA PRO A 249 -13.63 -10.85 1.27
C PRO A 249 -14.03 -10.56 2.71
N SER A 250 -13.13 -9.98 3.48
CA SER A 250 -13.47 -9.50 4.82
C SER A 250 -14.46 -8.36 4.65
N ASN A 251 -15.67 -8.55 5.22
CA ASN A 251 -16.65 -7.49 5.38
C ASN A 251 -16.13 -6.42 6.34
#